data_bd6ac69bb61cb450bccc3286eb55377f
#
_entry.id   bd6ac69bb61cb450bccc3286eb55377f
#
_cell.length_a   1.000
_cell.length_b   1.000
_cell.length_c   1.000
_cell.angle_alpha   90.00
_cell.angle_beta   90.00
_cell.angle_gamma   90.00
#
_symmetry.space_group_name_H-M   'P 1'
#
loop_
_entity.id
_entity.type
_entity.pdbx_description
1 polymer ?
#
loop_
_entity_poly.entity_id
_entity_poly.type
_entity_poly.pdbx_seq_one_letter_code
_entity_poly.pdbx_strand_id
1 'polypeptide(L)'
;MYPTFSDLLYDLIGIQIPLPIQMFGLMVAISFLVGNYIIGLELKRKYAEGLLSTHTTTVIEGLPVTKMELLSNAIFGFIIGFKLFFLIGNYAQFTANPQAALLSLDGSFWGGIISAIAMAYWAYYEKNSKKLAQPITKTLTVYPYQVMGNLTILAAVFGILGAKLFHNLENFDTFLADPIGSLLSFSGLTFYGGLICGITAAIWYARSKNIKTIHLLDAAAPGIMIAYGIGRLGCQLSGDGDWGIVNTAAKPSWISFLPDWVWSFKFPHNVISDGVPIPGCVGRHCMELPLPVYPTSLYEAIIAITLFFVLWAMRKSIKIPGLLFAIYLMMNGLERFFIEKIRINNIIQFAGFEFTQAELIASIIFLLGLTGFVYLILKNNQKNGSIAA
;
A
#
# COMPACT_ATOMS: atom_id res chain seq x y z
N MET A 1 -1.42 22.44 0.52
CA MET A 1 -1.21 21.00 0.79
C MET A 1 -1.65 20.67 2.19
N TYR A 2 -1.89 19.43 2.44
CA TYR A 2 -2.35 18.93 3.74
C TYR A 2 -1.37 17.88 4.26
N PRO A 3 -0.26 18.27 4.91
CA PRO A 3 0.72 17.34 5.46
C PRO A 3 0.10 16.35 6.43
N THR A 4 -0.90 16.80 7.21
CA THR A 4 -1.65 15.97 8.15
C THR A 4 -3.15 15.98 7.84
N PHE A 5 -3.85 14.96 8.34
CA PHE A 5 -5.31 14.91 8.26
C PHE A 5 -5.97 16.04 9.07
N SER A 6 -5.30 16.52 10.13
CA SER A 6 -5.73 17.69 10.90
C SER A 6 -5.79 18.96 10.06
N ASP A 7 -4.81 19.17 9.17
CA ASP A 7 -4.77 20.35 8.29
C ASP A 7 -5.95 20.34 7.31
N LEU A 8 -6.29 19.16 6.77
CA LEU A 8 -7.45 18.99 5.91
C LEU A 8 -8.75 19.26 6.66
N LEU A 9 -8.90 18.72 7.89
CA LEU A 9 -10.09 18.95 8.71
C LEU A 9 -10.24 20.43 9.06
N TYR A 10 -9.14 21.09 9.40
CA TYR A 10 -9.17 22.53 9.71
C TYR A 10 -9.66 23.35 8.52
N ASP A 11 -9.18 23.06 7.32
CA ASP A 11 -9.60 23.76 6.10
C ASP A 11 -11.08 23.49 5.74
N LEU A 12 -11.59 22.26 5.98
CA LEU A 12 -12.96 21.89 5.64
C LEU A 12 -14.01 22.36 6.67
N ILE A 13 -13.70 22.29 7.97
CA ILE A 13 -14.69 22.47 9.04
C ILE A 13 -14.30 23.56 10.05
N GLY A 14 -13.12 24.19 9.89
CA GLY A 14 -12.64 25.27 10.78
C GLY A 14 -12.26 24.83 12.19
N ILE A 15 -12.24 23.51 12.48
CA ILE A 15 -11.92 22.96 13.80
C ILE A 15 -10.53 22.33 13.77
N GLN A 16 -9.64 22.82 14.62
CA GLN A 16 -8.31 22.25 14.75
C GLN A 16 -8.32 21.06 15.71
N ILE A 17 -8.37 19.86 15.16
CA ILE A 17 -8.25 18.61 15.90
C ILE A 17 -6.83 18.11 15.72
N PRO A 18 -5.98 18.11 16.75
CA PRO A 18 -4.56 17.74 16.62
C PRO A 18 -4.40 16.21 16.50
N LEU A 19 -4.70 15.65 15.33
CA LEU A 19 -4.53 14.23 15.04
C LEU A 19 -3.13 13.98 14.46
N PRO A 20 -2.34 13.05 15.00
CA PRO A 20 -1.00 12.75 14.51
C PRO A 20 -1.02 11.83 13.29
N ILE A 21 -1.99 12.04 12.40
CA ILE A 21 -2.20 11.22 11.20
C ILE A 21 -1.63 11.97 10.01
N GLN A 22 -0.54 11.45 9.46
CA GLN A 22 0.03 12.00 8.23
C GLN A 22 -0.85 11.65 7.03
N MET A 23 -1.08 12.61 6.15
CA MET A 23 -1.98 12.47 5.00
C MET A 23 -1.53 11.34 4.06
N PHE A 24 -0.24 11.27 3.74
CA PHE A 24 0.29 10.19 2.91
C PHE A 24 -0.01 8.81 3.51
N GLY A 25 0.31 8.62 4.79
CA GLY A 25 0.05 7.34 5.49
C GLY A 25 -1.42 6.96 5.52
N LEU A 26 -2.32 7.93 5.72
CA LEU A 26 -3.78 7.72 5.66
C LEU A 26 -4.21 7.24 4.28
N MET A 27 -3.76 7.90 3.21
CA MET A 27 -4.13 7.53 1.84
C MET A 27 -3.56 6.17 1.44
N VAL A 28 -2.35 5.81 1.91
CA VAL A 28 -1.79 4.47 1.75
C VAL A 28 -2.66 3.43 2.46
N ALA A 29 -3.09 3.68 3.70
CA ALA A 29 -4.00 2.76 4.42
C ALA A 29 -5.33 2.60 3.67
N ILE A 30 -5.92 3.69 3.18
CA ILE A 30 -7.14 3.66 2.35
C ILE A 30 -6.89 2.85 1.07
N SER A 31 -5.75 3.03 0.41
CA SER A 31 -5.40 2.29 -0.81
C SER A 31 -5.36 0.78 -0.58
N PHE A 32 -4.79 0.33 0.54
CA PHE A 32 -4.80 -1.08 0.93
C PHE A 32 -6.22 -1.61 1.19
N LEU A 33 -7.06 -0.84 1.89
CA LEU A 33 -8.44 -1.24 2.17
C LEU A 33 -9.28 -1.34 0.89
N VAL A 34 -9.19 -0.34 0.01
CA VAL A 34 -9.91 -0.32 -1.26
C VAL A 34 -9.40 -1.42 -2.20
N GLY A 35 -8.07 -1.57 -2.31
CA GLY A 35 -7.46 -2.65 -3.11
C GLY A 35 -7.91 -4.03 -2.62
N ASN A 36 -7.84 -4.27 -1.30
CA ASN A 36 -8.32 -5.52 -0.68
C ASN A 36 -9.79 -5.79 -1.00
N TYR A 37 -10.66 -4.77 -0.88
CA TYR A 37 -12.08 -4.89 -1.18
C TYR A 37 -12.33 -5.25 -2.65
N ILE A 38 -11.68 -4.56 -3.59
CA ILE A 38 -11.83 -4.79 -5.04
C ILE A 38 -11.34 -6.18 -5.44
N ILE A 39 -10.18 -6.62 -4.92
CA ILE A 39 -9.65 -7.97 -5.16
C ILE A 39 -10.61 -9.02 -4.58
N GLY A 40 -11.13 -8.78 -3.38
CA GLY A 40 -12.12 -9.65 -2.75
C GLY A 40 -13.40 -9.82 -3.57
N LEU A 41 -13.92 -8.73 -4.16
CA LEU A 41 -15.06 -8.79 -5.09
C LEU A 41 -14.76 -9.63 -6.32
N GLU A 42 -13.56 -9.49 -6.91
CA GLU A 42 -13.16 -10.28 -8.07
C GLU A 42 -12.96 -11.77 -7.75
N LEU A 43 -12.36 -12.09 -6.61
CA LEU A 43 -12.25 -13.48 -6.15
C LEU A 43 -13.63 -14.10 -5.89
N LYS A 44 -14.57 -13.32 -5.32
CA LYS A 44 -15.95 -13.76 -5.12
C LYS A 44 -16.64 -14.05 -6.45
N ARG A 45 -16.48 -13.17 -7.46
CA ARG A 45 -17.00 -13.38 -8.81
C ARG A 45 -16.41 -14.63 -9.46
N LYS A 46 -15.07 -14.77 -9.46
CA LYS A 46 -14.37 -15.93 -10.03
C LYS A 46 -14.77 -17.24 -9.36
N TYR A 47 -15.04 -17.21 -8.05
CA TYR A 47 -15.59 -18.35 -7.34
C TYR A 47 -17.01 -18.68 -7.82
N ALA A 48 -17.89 -17.70 -7.96
CA ALA A 48 -19.25 -17.89 -8.45
C ALA A 48 -19.29 -18.44 -9.89
N GLU A 49 -18.28 -18.13 -10.70
CA GLU A 49 -18.11 -18.67 -12.06
C GLU A 49 -17.45 -20.07 -12.10
N GLY A 50 -17.16 -20.67 -10.92
CA GLY A 50 -16.56 -22.01 -10.84
C GLY A 50 -15.05 -22.06 -11.17
N LEU A 51 -14.38 -20.91 -11.31
CA LEU A 51 -12.97 -20.82 -11.67
C LEU A 51 -12.03 -21.08 -10.47
N LEU A 52 -12.54 -20.91 -9.24
CA LEU A 52 -11.84 -21.10 -7.99
C LEU A 52 -12.60 -22.08 -7.10
N SER A 53 -11.86 -22.92 -6.35
CA SER A 53 -12.43 -23.87 -5.38
C SER A 53 -12.31 -23.32 -3.95
N THR A 54 -13.14 -23.87 -3.07
CA THR A 54 -13.00 -23.65 -1.63
C THR A 54 -11.83 -24.46 -1.07
N HIS A 55 -11.29 -23.99 0.06
CA HIS A 55 -10.32 -24.72 0.86
C HIS A 55 -10.97 -25.16 2.16
N THR A 56 -10.82 -26.44 2.52
CA THR A 56 -11.28 -26.94 3.81
C THR A 56 -10.16 -26.88 4.83
N THR A 57 -10.47 -26.36 6.02
CA THR A 57 -9.55 -26.38 7.17
C THR A 57 -10.26 -27.00 8.36
N THR A 58 -9.56 -27.78 9.15
CA THR A 58 -10.08 -28.34 10.39
C THR A 58 -9.74 -27.41 11.56
N VAL A 59 -10.74 -27.04 12.32
CA VAL A 59 -10.60 -26.25 13.55
C VAL A 59 -11.15 -27.08 14.70
N ILE A 60 -10.41 -27.13 15.79
CA ILE A 60 -10.89 -27.77 17.01
C ILE A 60 -11.56 -26.69 17.85
N GLU A 61 -12.88 -26.77 17.97
CA GLU A 61 -13.69 -25.89 18.84
C GLU A 61 -13.77 -26.45 20.25
N GLY A 62 -13.85 -25.55 21.24
CA GLY A 62 -14.06 -25.95 22.64
C GLY A 62 -12.79 -26.28 23.43
N LEU A 63 -11.59 -25.99 22.87
CA LEU A 63 -10.34 -26.16 23.61
C LEU A 63 -10.28 -25.14 24.77
N PRO A 64 -9.76 -25.55 25.96
CA PRO A 64 -9.46 -24.62 27.02
C PRO A 64 -8.33 -23.67 26.59
N VAL A 65 -8.27 -22.51 27.22
CA VAL A 65 -7.15 -21.58 27.02
C VAL A 65 -5.84 -22.21 27.51
N THR A 66 -4.80 -22.12 26.71
CA THR A 66 -3.46 -22.59 27.10
C THR A 66 -2.69 -21.51 27.85
N LYS A 67 -1.74 -21.92 28.70
CA LYS A 67 -0.84 -20.97 29.41
C LYS A 67 -0.05 -20.10 28.42
N MET A 68 0.35 -20.67 27.27
CA MET A 68 1.09 -19.93 26.25
C MET A 68 0.22 -18.87 25.57
N GLU A 69 -1.06 -19.15 25.31
CA GLU A 69 -2.00 -18.15 24.79
C GLU A 69 -2.24 -17.01 25.77
N LEU A 70 -2.36 -17.29 27.06
CA LEU A 70 -2.47 -16.25 28.08
C LEU A 70 -1.20 -15.40 28.15
N LEU A 71 -0.03 -16.05 28.16
CA LEU A 71 1.25 -15.36 28.18
C LEU A 71 1.45 -14.49 26.92
N SER A 72 1.19 -15.00 25.75
CA SER A 72 1.31 -14.23 24.50
C SER A 72 0.36 -13.03 24.45
N ASN A 73 -0.90 -13.19 24.89
CA ASN A 73 -1.85 -12.08 25.00
C ASN A 73 -1.41 -11.07 26.07
N ALA A 74 -0.87 -11.52 27.21
CA ALA A 74 -0.34 -10.64 28.23
C ALA A 74 0.86 -9.82 27.72
N ILE A 75 1.82 -10.44 27.02
CA ILE A 75 2.98 -9.75 26.45
C ILE A 75 2.52 -8.73 25.40
N PHE A 76 1.62 -9.12 24.50
CA PHE A 76 1.08 -8.24 23.49
C PHE A 76 0.31 -7.08 24.11
N GLY A 77 -0.53 -7.35 25.11
CA GLY A 77 -1.24 -6.34 25.89
C GLY A 77 -0.28 -5.39 26.61
N PHE A 78 0.82 -5.92 27.20
CA PHE A 78 1.82 -5.08 27.83
C PHE A 78 2.48 -4.12 26.84
N ILE A 79 2.92 -4.59 25.68
CA ILE A 79 3.59 -3.76 24.66
C ILE A 79 2.65 -2.65 24.18
N ILE A 80 1.39 -2.99 23.88
CA ILE A 80 0.40 -2.01 23.45
C ILE A 80 0.11 -1.00 24.56
N GLY A 81 -0.20 -1.45 25.75
CA GLY A 81 -0.56 -0.57 26.85
C GLY A 81 0.60 0.30 27.31
N PHE A 82 1.83 -0.24 27.34
CA PHE A 82 3.04 0.50 27.65
C PHE A 82 3.18 1.74 26.76
N LYS A 83 2.95 1.60 25.47
CA LYS A 83 3.01 2.71 24.51
C LYS A 83 1.74 3.56 24.52
N LEU A 84 0.56 2.96 24.48
CA LEU A 84 -0.70 3.68 24.37
C LEU A 84 -0.90 4.68 25.53
N PHE A 85 -0.70 4.24 26.77
CA PHE A 85 -0.84 5.11 27.94
C PHE A 85 0.21 6.20 28.01
N PHE A 86 1.44 5.91 27.55
CA PHE A 86 2.49 6.93 27.40
C PHE A 86 2.10 8.00 26.39
N LEU A 87 1.64 7.60 25.21
CA LEU A 87 1.24 8.51 24.13
C LEU A 87 0.04 9.38 24.53
N ILE A 88 -0.93 8.81 25.26
CA ILE A 88 -2.07 9.57 25.79
C ILE A 88 -1.60 10.60 26.83
N GLY A 89 -0.71 10.21 27.75
CA GLY A 89 -0.17 11.09 28.79
C GLY A 89 0.76 12.18 28.24
N ASN A 90 1.44 11.91 27.11
CA ASN A 90 2.38 12.83 26.45
C ASN A 90 1.91 13.22 25.06
N TYR A 91 0.61 13.52 24.93
CA TYR A 91 -0.05 13.74 23.64
C TYR A 91 0.58 14.86 22.80
N ALA A 92 1.02 15.96 23.44
CA ALA A 92 1.70 17.07 22.76
C ALA A 92 3.04 16.64 22.13
N GLN A 93 3.82 15.81 22.83
CA GLN A 93 5.07 15.23 22.29
C GLN A 93 4.79 14.26 21.14
N PHE A 94 3.73 13.45 21.27
CA PHE A 94 3.31 12.51 20.24
C PHE A 94 2.88 13.24 18.96
N THR A 95 2.10 14.30 19.06
CA THR A 95 1.68 15.10 17.88
C THR A 95 2.84 15.86 17.25
N ALA A 96 3.83 16.30 18.06
CA ALA A 96 5.02 16.99 17.54
C ALA A 96 5.93 16.06 16.73
N ASN A 97 6.17 14.83 17.20
CA ASN A 97 6.97 13.83 16.49
C ASN A 97 6.43 12.40 16.76
N PRO A 98 5.42 11.94 16.00
CA PRO A 98 4.80 10.64 16.21
C PRO A 98 5.79 9.49 16.11
N GLN A 99 6.73 9.58 15.19
CA GLN A 99 7.73 8.56 14.92
C GLN A 99 8.68 8.37 16.09
N ALA A 100 9.28 9.46 16.58
CA ALA A 100 10.18 9.41 17.74
C ALA A 100 9.47 8.92 18.99
N ALA A 101 8.22 9.35 19.23
CA ALA A 101 7.43 8.93 20.38
C ALA A 101 7.08 7.43 20.34
N LEU A 102 6.73 6.89 19.16
CA LEU A 102 6.42 5.47 18.99
C LEU A 102 7.65 4.57 19.17
N LEU A 103 8.81 5.01 18.67
CA LEU A 103 10.05 4.22 18.70
C LEU A 103 10.87 4.42 19.96
N SER A 104 10.62 5.49 20.76
CA SER A 104 11.31 5.68 22.02
C SER A 104 11.15 4.47 22.93
N LEU A 105 12.10 4.22 23.81
CA LEU A 105 11.96 3.22 24.87
C LEU A 105 11.08 3.71 26.03
N ASP A 106 10.66 4.98 26.00
CA ASP A 106 9.76 5.55 26.98
C ASP A 106 8.38 4.90 26.91
N GLY A 107 7.74 4.73 28.04
CA GLY A 107 6.43 4.10 28.13
C GLY A 107 5.84 4.15 29.53
N SER A 108 4.58 3.82 29.65
CA SER A 108 3.88 3.70 30.92
C SER A 108 3.91 2.25 31.40
N PHE A 109 4.77 1.95 32.38
CA PHE A 109 4.86 0.60 32.95
C PHE A 109 3.51 0.12 33.52
N TRP A 110 2.79 0.99 34.22
CA TRP A 110 1.46 0.68 34.77
C TRP A 110 0.44 0.49 33.67
N GLY A 111 0.48 1.30 32.61
CA GLY A 111 -0.36 1.11 31.42
C GLY A 111 -0.10 -0.25 30.75
N GLY A 112 1.15 -0.67 30.71
CA GLY A 112 1.54 -2.00 30.24
C GLY A 112 0.94 -3.12 31.07
N ILE A 113 1.06 -3.06 32.41
CA ILE A 113 0.52 -4.08 33.32
C ILE A 113 -1.02 -4.15 33.23
N ILE A 114 -1.70 -3.01 33.24
CA ILE A 114 -3.17 -2.97 33.16
C ILE A 114 -3.64 -3.62 31.86
N SER A 115 -3.03 -3.27 30.74
CA SER A 115 -3.39 -3.82 29.44
C SER A 115 -3.01 -5.29 29.30
N ALA A 116 -1.90 -5.73 29.89
CA ALA A 116 -1.52 -7.14 29.93
C ALA A 116 -2.57 -7.99 30.64
N ILE A 117 -3.02 -7.53 31.83
CA ILE A 117 -4.05 -8.21 32.61
C ILE A 117 -5.38 -8.20 31.83
N ALA A 118 -5.77 -7.06 31.25
CA ALA A 118 -7.01 -6.92 30.49
C ALA A 118 -7.04 -7.86 29.29
N MET A 119 -5.96 -7.93 28.50
CA MET A 119 -5.89 -8.80 27.32
C MET A 119 -5.82 -10.28 27.68
N ALA A 120 -5.07 -10.65 28.72
CA ALA A 120 -5.04 -12.03 29.21
C ALA A 120 -6.39 -12.47 29.75
N TYR A 121 -7.07 -11.59 30.51
CA TYR A 121 -8.43 -11.84 31.01
C TYR A 121 -9.45 -11.97 29.88
N TRP A 122 -9.38 -11.09 28.86
CA TRP A 122 -10.23 -11.17 27.67
C TRP A 122 -10.07 -12.50 26.96
N ALA A 123 -8.80 -12.91 26.69
CA ALA A 123 -8.52 -14.19 26.05
C ALA A 123 -9.01 -15.40 26.88
N TYR A 124 -8.85 -15.32 28.20
CA TYR A 124 -9.40 -16.32 29.12
C TYR A 124 -10.92 -16.38 29.05
N TYR A 125 -11.59 -15.23 29.16
CA TYR A 125 -13.04 -15.14 29.14
C TYR A 125 -13.63 -15.64 27.82
N GLU A 126 -13.07 -15.21 26.68
CA GLU A 126 -13.52 -15.62 25.35
C GLU A 126 -13.40 -17.15 25.15
N LYS A 127 -12.26 -17.73 25.52
CA LYS A 127 -12.06 -19.16 25.38
C LYS A 127 -12.85 -19.98 26.39
N ASN A 128 -12.96 -19.50 27.62
CA ASN A 128 -13.72 -20.21 28.66
C ASN A 128 -15.24 -20.20 28.38
N SER A 129 -15.77 -19.11 27.81
CA SER A 129 -17.19 -19.05 27.40
C SER A 129 -17.52 -19.99 26.24
N LYS A 130 -16.53 -20.32 25.40
CA LYS A 130 -16.66 -21.24 24.25
C LYS A 130 -16.17 -22.66 24.56
N LYS A 131 -15.75 -22.94 25.82
CA LYS A 131 -15.22 -24.24 26.21
C LYS A 131 -16.31 -25.30 26.19
N LEU A 132 -16.03 -26.43 25.56
CA LEU A 132 -16.89 -27.62 25.52
C LEU A 132 -16.35 -28.72 26.46
N ALA A 133 -17.25 -29.56 26.93
CA ALA A 133 -16.86 -30.75 27.76
C ALA A 133 -15.91 -31.67 27.01
N GLN A 134 -16.12 -31.83 25.71
CA GLN A 134 -15.22 -32.50 24.78
C GLN A 134 -14.98 -31.62 23.57
N PRO A 135 -13.70 -31.35 23.17
CA PRO A 135 -13.40 -30.60 21.98
C PRO A 135 -13.96 -31.30 20.74
N ILE A 136 -14.56 -30.54 19.85
CA ILE A 136 -15.17 -31.03 18.62
C ILE A 136 -14.32 -30.57 17.43
N THR A 137 -13.91 -31.51 16.59
CA THR A 137 -13.25 -31.18 15.32
C THR A 137 -14.31 -30.79 14.29
N LYS A 138 -14.27 -29.52 13.86
CA LYS A 138 -15.17 -28.97 12.85
C LYS A 138 -14.41 -28.64 11.58
N THR A 139 -14.91 -29.14 10.48
CA THR A 139 -14.38 -28.78 9.15
C THR A 139 -15.03 -27.48 8.70
N LEU A 140 -14.24 -26.44 8.56
CA LEU A 140 -14.69 -25.16 8.03
C LEU A 140 -14.33 -25.06 6.55
N THR A 141 -15.31 -24.67 5.75
CA THR A 141 -15.10 -24.35 4.34
C THR A 141 -14.73 -22.87 4.23
N VAL A 142 -13.51 -22.59 3.78
CA VAL A 142 -12.99 -21.23 3.57
C VAL A 142 -13.12 -20.87 2.09
N TYR A 143 -13.81 -19.80 1.82
CA TYR A 143 -13.97 -19.28 0.46
C TYR A 143 -12.78 -18.44 0.03
N PRO A 144 -12.41 -18.39 -1.27
CA PRO A 144 -11.25 -17.64 -1.76
C PRO A 144 -11.22 -16.16 -1.37
N TYR A 145 -12.37 -15.50 -1.30
CA TYR A 145 -12.47 -14.09 -0.91
C TYR A 145 -12.31 -13.85 0.60
N GLN A 146 -12.50 -14.87 1.44
CA GLN A 146 -12.33 -14.75 2.90
C GLN A 146 -10.86 -14.72 3.33
N VAL A 147 -9.94 -15.15 2.47
CA VAL A 147 -8.49 -15.12 2.77
C VAL A 147 -7.87 -13.74 2.56
N MET A 148 -8.62 -12.78 2.02
CA MET A 148 -8.11 -11.47 1.63
C MET A 148 -7.54 -10.67 2.80
N GLY A 149 -8.15 -10.71 3.98
CA GLY A 149 -7.63 -10.03 5.16
C GLY A 149 -6.21 -10.49 5.52
N ASN A 150 -6.02 -11.81 5.65
CA ASN A 150 -4.71 -12.39 5.95
C ASN A 150 -3.70 -12.15 4.82
N LEU A 151 -4.15 -12.23 3.56
CA LEU A 151 -3.30 -11.99 2.39
C LEU A 151 -2.79 -10.54 2.39
N THR A 152 -3.65 -9.57 2.67
CA THR A 152 -3.28 -8.15 2.74
C THR A 152 -2.34 -7.87 3.90
N ILE A 153 -2.59 -8.44 5.08
CA ILE A 153 -1.69 -8.29 6.25
C ILE A 153 -0.32 -8.88 5.94
N LEU A 154 -0.26 -10.09 5.36
CA LEU A 154 1.01 -10.71 4.99
C LEU A 154 1.75 -9.89 3.93
N ALA A 155 1.05 -9.43 2.89
CA ALA A 155 1.65 -8.58 1.86
C ALA A 155 2.21 -7.27 2.46
N ALA A 156 1.49 -6.64 3.40
CA ALA A 156 1.95 -5.43 4.07
C ALA A 156 3.17 -5.70 4.97
N VAL A 157 3.11 -6.73 5.82
CA VAL A 157 4.22 -7.07 6.73
C VAL A 157 5.48 -7.45 5.96
N PHE A 158 5.38 -8.39 5.01
CA PHE A 158 6.52 -8.79 4.19
C PHE A 158 6.97 -7.69 3.24
N GLY A 159 6.05 -6.81 2.81
CA GLY A 159 6.37 -5.61 2.04
C GLY A 159 7.24 -4.65 2.83
N ILE A 160 6.88 -4.32 4.06
CA ILE A 160 7.68 -3.44 4.93
C ILE A 160 9.03 -4.08 5.24
N LEU A 161 9.05 -5.35 5.63
CA LEU A 161 10.29 -6.08 5.92
C LEU A 161 11.21 -6.15 4.69
N GLY A 162 10.63 -6.42 3.51
CA GLY A 162 11.38 -6.45 2.26
C GLY A 162 11.94 -5.08 1.88
N ALA A 163 11.14 -4.02 1.99
CA ALA A 163 11.57 -2.65 1.73
C ALA A 163 12.77 -2.27 2.62
N LYS A 164 12.71 -2.66 3.90
CA LYS A 164 13.77 -2.41 4.88
C LYS A 164 15.02 -3.23 4.60
N LEU A 165 14.86 -4.51 4.30
CA LEU A 165 15.97 -5.40 3.97
C LEU A 165 16.74 -4.90 2.74
N PHE A 166 16.04 -4.57 1.66
CA PHE A 166 16.68 -4.10 0.43
C PHE A 166 17.35 -2.74 0.62
N HIS A 167 16.73 -1.82 1.36
CA HIS A 167 17.36 -0.56 1.70
C HIS A 167 18.71 -0.75 2.42
N ASN A 168 18.74 -1.62 3.43
CA ASN A 168 19.96 -1.91 4.17
C ASN A 168 21.01 -2.64 3.31
N LEU A 169 20.60 -3.43 2.32
CA LEU A 169 21.51 -4.05 1.34
C LEU A 169 22.10 -3.02 0.37
N GLU A 170 21.30 -2.04 -0.06
CA GLU A 170 21.74 -0.94 -0.94
C GLU A 170 22.67 0.04 -0.20
N ASN A 171 22.49 0.22 1.12
CA ASN A 171 23.28 1.12 1.97
C ASN A 171 24.05 0.34 3.05
N PHE A 172 24.80 -0.69 2.60
CA PHE A 172 25.40 -1.66 3.51
C PHE A 172 26.41 -1.06 4.48
N ASP A 173 27.17 -0.05 4.07
CA ASP A 173 28.14 0.64 4.94
C ASP A 173 27.45 1.39 6.08
N THR A 174 26.33 2.07 5.78
CA THR A 174 25.52 2.75 6.80
C THR A 174 24.90 1.75 7.76
N PHE A 175 24.42 0.62 7.23
CA PHE A 175 23.89 -0.47 8.06
C PHE A 175 24.95 -1.06 9.01
N LEU A 176 26.17 -1.27 8.54
CA LEU A 176 27.25 -1.79 9.40
C LEU A 176 27.67 -0.79 10.50
N ALA A 177 27.55 0.51 10.24
CA ALA A 177 27.89 1.55 11.23
C ALA A 177 26.86 1.59 12.38
N ASP A 178 25.57 1.42 12.11
CA ASP A 178 24.49 1.35 13.12
C ASP A 178 23.38 0.37 12.68
N PRO A 179 23.55 -0.94 12.92
CA PRO A 179 22.58 -1.94 12.52
C PRO A 179 21.20 -1.78 13.19
N ILE A 180 21.19 -1.46 14.49
CA ILE A 180 19.95 -1.35 15.28
C ILE A 180 19.18 -0.10 14.87
N GLY A 181 19.82 1.04 14.78
CA GLY A 181 19.18 2.27 14.31
C GLY A 181 18.67 2.16 12.89
N SER A 182 19.46 1.54 11.99
CA SER A 182 19.04 1.29 10.61
C SER A 182 17.80 0.39 10.51
N LEU A 183 17.69 -0.67 11.32
CA LEU A 183 16.53 -1.56 11.32
C LEU A 183 15.28 -0.91 11.93
N LEU A 184 15.45 -0.12 13.00
CA LEU A 184 14.34 0.49 13.72
C LEU A 184 13.86 1.82 13.10
N SER A 185 14.66 2.47 12.24
CA SER A 185 14.24 3.72 11.60
C SER A 185 13.02 3.51 10.69
N PHE A 186 12.08 4.45 10.65
CA PHE A 186 10.96 4.46 9.68
C PHE A 186 11.37 5.03 8.32
N SER A 187 12.51 5.69 8.23
CA SER A 187 13.12 6.14 6.98
C SER A 187 13.92 5.01 6.31
N GLY A 188 14.23 5.18 5.05
CA GLY A 188 15.01 4.20 4.31
C GLY A 188 14.21 2.94 4.00
N LEU A 189 13.28 3.06 3.07
CA LEU A 189 12.47 1.96 2.56
C LEU A 189 12.59 1.93 1.04
N THR A 190 13.16 0.84 0.51
CA THR A 190 13.27 0.63 -0.94
C THR A 190 11.99 0.04 -1.49
N PHE A 191 11.34 0.75 -2.41
CA PHE A 191 10.06 0.34 -3.00
C PHE A 191 10.10 -1.06 -3.61
N TYR A 192 11.14 -1.36 -4.39
CA TYR A 192 11.25 -2.65 -5.08
C TYR A 192 11.41 -3.85 -4.13
N GLY A 193 12.16 -3.68 -3.04
CA GLY A 193 12.27 -4.71 -2.01
C GLY A 193 10.92 -5.04 -1.39
N GLY A 194 10.12 -4.00 -1.10
CA GLY A 194 8.76 -4.16 -0.61
C GLY A 194 7.83 -4.87 -1.59
N LEU A 195 7.89 -4.47 -2.86
CA LEU A 195 7.07 -5.06 -3.92
C LEU A 195 7.38 -6.56 -4.10
N ILE A 196 8.65 -6.92 -4.23
CA ILE A 196 9.10 -8.31 -4.45
C ILE A 196 8.69 -9.20 -3.27
N CYS A 197 9.01 -8.80 -2.04
CA CYS A 197 8.71 -9.59 -0.85
C CYS A 197 7.20 -9.66 -0.58
N GLY A 198 6.47 -8.56 -0.75
CA GLY A 198 5.02 -8.51 -0.55
C GLY A 198 4.26 -9.39 -1.56
N ILE A 199 4.59 -9.30 -2.85
CA ILE A 199 3.97 -10.14 -3.90
C ILE A 199 4.32 -11.61 -3.67
N THR A 200 5.57 -11.93 -3.34
CA THR A 200 6.01 -13.31 -3.09
C THR A 200 5.23 -13.92 -1.92
N ALA A 201 5.11 -13.21 -0.81
CA ALA A 201 4.33 -13.64 0.35
C ALA A 201 2.85 -13.83 0.02
N ALA A 202 2.25 -12.90 -0.73
CA ALA A 202 0.86 -12.98 -1.16
C ALA A 202 0.60 -14.21 -2.05
N ILE A 203 1.48 -14.47 -3.03
CA ILE A 203 1.37 -15.64 -3.92
C ILE A 203 1.58 -16.93 -3.14
N TRP A 204 2.57 -16.98 -2.25
CA TRP A 204 2.83 -18.15 -1.41
C TRP A 204 1.61 -18.49 -0.55
N TYR A 205 1.05 -17.48 0.14
CA TYR A 205 -0.14 -17.68 0.98
C TYR A 205 -1.37 -18.11 0.16
N ALA A 206 -1.62 -17.47 -0.99
CA ALA A 206 -2.74 -17.83 -1.85
C ALA A 206 -2.64 -19.29 -2.36
N ARG A 207 -1.43 -19.72 -2.74
CA ARG A 207 -1.18 -21.12 -3.14
C ARG A 207 -1.42 -22.09 -2.01
N SER A 208 -1.04 -21.76 -0.76
CA SER A 208 -1.31 -22.60 0.41
C SER A 208 -2.81 -22.77 0.70
N LYS A 209 -3.65 -21.86 0.14
CA LYS A 209 -5.11 -21.90 0.21
C LYS A 209 -5.77 -22.42 -1.07
N ASN A 210 -5.01 -23.11 -1.94
CA ASN A 210 -5.46 -23.66 -3.22
C ASN A 210 -6.00 -22.61 -4.22
N ILE A 211 -5.61 -21.36 -4.09
CA ILE A 211 -5.95 -20.32 -5.04
C ILE A 211 -4.93 -20.33 -6.19
N LYS A 212 -5.40 -20.60 -7.41
CA LYS A 212 -4.54 -20.58 -8.60
C LYS A 212 -3.99 -19.18 -8.85
N THR A 213 -2.66 -19.05 -8.90
CA THR A 213 -1.95 -17.76 -9.04
C THR A 213 -2.46 -16.92 -10.21
N ILE A 214 -2.75 -17.56 -11.35
CA ILE A 214 -3.21 -16.85 -12.55
C ILE A 214 -4.55 -16.13 -12.33
N HIS A 215 -5.47 -16.73 -11.58
CA HIS A 215 -6.75 -16.11 -11.24
C HIS A 215 -6.61 -15.03 -10.15
N LEU A 216 -5.64 -15.20 -9.23
CA LEU A 216 -5.31 -14.18 -8.26
C LEU A 216 -4.73 -12.92 -8.95
N LEU A 217 -3.80 -13.10 -9.89
CA LEU A 217 -3.21 -11.99 -10.66
C LEU A 217 -4.27 -11.22 -11.43
N ASP A 218 -5.19 -11.90 -12.13
CA ASP A 218 -6.30 -11.24 -12.80
C ASP A 218 -7.23 -10.47 -11.84
N ALA A 219 -7.49 -11.05 -10.65
CA ALA A 219 -8.29 -10.37 -9.62
C ALA A 219 -7.55 -9.16 -9.04
N ALA A 220 -6.22 -9.26 -8.92
CA ALA A 220 -5.37 -8.21 -8.39
C ALA A 220 -5.21 -7.02 -9.36
N ALA A 221 -5.28 -7.24 -10.67
CA ALA A 221 -5.04 -6.22 -11.69
C ALA A 221 -5.84 -4.90 -11.45
N PRO A 222 -7.19 -4.91 -11.37
CA PRO A 222 -7.95 -3.70 -11.08
C PRO A 222 -7.73 -3.21 -9.63
N GLY A 223 -7.54 -4.12 -8.66
CA GLY A 223 -7.32 -3.77 -7.26
C GLY A 223 -6.02 -3.03 -7.03
N ILE A 224 -4.93 -3.45 -7.68
CA ILE A 224 -3.64 -2.75 -7.59
C ILE A 224 -3.69 -1.41 -8.32
N MET A 225 -4.37 -1.33 -9.47
CA MET A 225 -4.49 -0.09 -10.25
C MET A 225 -5.21 1.01 -9.44
N ILE A 226 -6.33 0.70 -8.78
CA ILE A 226 -7.03 1.68 -7.95
C ILE A 226 -6.23 2.03 -6.69
N ALA A 227 -5.56 1.04 -6.08
CA ALA A 227 -4.70 1.28 -4.92
C ALA A 227 -3.54 2.21 -5.26
N TYR A 228 -2.92 2.04 -6.44
CA TYR A 228 -1.90 2.93 -6.97
C TYR A 228 -2.43 4.36 -7.13
N GLY A 229 -3.59 4.55 -7.80
CA GLY A 229 -4.20 5.87 -7.97
C GLY A 229 -4.51 6.58 -6.64
N ILE A 230 -5.05 5.86 -5.64
CA ILE A 230 -5.32 6.41 -4.31
C ILE A 230 -4.00 6.76 -3.59
N GLY A 231 -2.96 5.93 -3.71
CA GLY A 231 -1.64 6.23 -3.16
C GLY A 231 -1.07 7.52 -3.75
N ARG A 232 -1.20 7.73 -5.06
CA ARG A 232 -0.76 8.97 -5.75
C ARG A 232 -1.54 10.21 -5.31
N LEU A 233 -2.82 10.07 -4.97
CA LEU A 233 -3.54 11.17 -4.30
C LEU A 233 -2.91 11.52 -2.95
N GLY A 234 -2.37 10.53 -2.24
CA GLY A 234 -1.62 10.76 -1.01
C GLY A 234 -0.36 11.61 -1.23
N CYS A 235 0.43 11.30 -2.27
CA CYS A 235 1.58 12.10 -2.68
C CYS A 235 1.17 13.53 -3.03
N GLN A 236 0.09 13.69 -3.82
CA GLN A 236 -0.42 15.00 -4.20
C GLN A 236 -0.87 15.83 -3.00
N LEU A 237 -1.63 15.22 -2.08
CA LEU A 237 -2.19 15.92 -0.92
C LEU A 237 -1.13 16.31 0.12
N SER A 238 -0.11 15.47 0.32
CA SER A 238 0.96 15.72 1.28
C SER A 238 2.08 16.64 0.75
N GLY A 239 2.28 16.65 -0.57
CA GLY A 239 3.44 17.31 -1.18
C GLY A 239 4.74 16.63 -0.74
N ASP A 240 4.89 15.33 -1.04
CA ASP A 240 5.99 14.48 -0.57
C ASP A 240 7.24 14.47 -1.48
N GLY A 241 7.29 15.37 -2.47
CA GLY A 241 8.42 15.49 -3.40
C GLY A 241 8.19 14.81 -4.75
N ASP A 242 7.09 14.10 -4.91
CA ASP A 242 6.74 13.39 -6.15
C ASP A 242 6.11 14.31 -7.22
N TRP A 243 6.71 15.46 -7.42
CA TRP A 243 6.29 16.43 -8.46
C TRP A 243 7.18 16.37 -9.71
N GLY A 244 6.75 17.10 -10.75
CA GLY A 244 7.42 17.17 -12.02
C GLY A 244 8.45 18.29 -12.15
N ILE A 245 8.99 18.40 -13.35
CA ILE A 245 9.90 19.50 -13.74
C ILE A 245 9.17 20.84 -13.68
N VAL A 246 9.95 21.93 -13.64
CA VAL A 246 9.43 23.30 -13.63
C VAL A 246 8.51 23.53 -14.83
N ASN A 247 7.33 24.07 -14.56
CA ASN A 247 6.32 24.38 -15.56
C ASN A 247 5.93 25.86 -15.50
N THR A 248 6.56 26.65 -16.34
CA THR A 248 6.23 28.08 -16.56
C THR A 248 5.41 28.29 -17.84
N ALA A 249 5.03 27.21 -18.52
CA ALA A 249 4.25 27.32 -19.75
C ALA A 249 2.82 27.79 -19.46
N ALA A 250 2.29 28.61 -20.36
CA ALA A 250 0.90 29.05 -20.28
C ALA A 250 -0.06 27.85 -20.32
N LYS A 251 -1.10 27.90 -19.50
CA LYS A 251 -2.11 26.84 -19.46
C LYS A 251 -2.84 26.76 -20.80
N PRO A 252 -2.91 25.57 -21.43
CA PRO A 252 -3.59 25.39 -22.70
C PRO A 252 -5.07 25.79 -22.65
N SER A 253 -5.61 26.38 -23.72
CA SER A 253 -6.98 26.87 -23.79
C SER A 253 -8.03 25.76 -23.57
N TRP A 254 -7.75 24.52 -23.98
CA TRP A 254 -8.67 23.38 -23.85
C TRP A 254 -8.87 22.91 -22.40
N ILE A 255 -7.97 23.29 -21.45
CA ILE A 255 -8.11 23.04 -20.01
C ILE A 255 -8.31 24.33 -19.20
N SER A 256 -8.62 25.45 -19.85
CA SER A 256 -8.79 26.74 -19.18
C SER A 256 -9.89 26.73 -18.10
N PHE A 257 -10.87 25.84 -18.21
CA PHE A 257 -11.96 25.63 -17.24
C PHE A 257 -11.51 24.99 -15.91
N LEU A 258 -10.34 24.35 -15.89
CA LEU A 258 -9.78 23.75 -14.66
C LEU A 258 -9.02 24.83 -13.85
N PRO A 259 -8.88 24.65 -12.52
CA PRO A 259 -8.04 25.52 -11.70
C PRO A 259 -6.57 25.49 -12.16
N ASP A 260 -5.83 26.57 -11.91
CA ASP A 260 -4.44 26.71 -12.38
C ASP A 260 -3.49 25.69 -11.72
N TRP A 261 -3.76 25.30 -10.50
CA TRP A 261 -2.97 24.30 -9.78
C TRP A 261 -2.99 22.88 -10.43
N VAL A 262 -3.93 22.62 -11.31
CA VAL A 262 -3.96 21.36 -12.10
C VAL A 262 -2.88 21.37 -13.18
N TRP A 263 -2.46 22.55 -13.66
CA TRP A 263 -1.46 22.70 -14.70
C TRP A 263 -0.08 23.03 -14.15
N SER A 264 -0.02 23.89 -13.13
CA SER A 264 1.21 24.50 -12.65
C SER A 264 1.03 24.82 -11.16
N PHE A 265 1.83 24.17 -10.29
CA PHE A 265 1.59 24.21 -8.86
C PHE A 265 2.89 24.37 -8.05
N LYS A 266 2.86 25.18 -7.01
CA LYS A 266 4.03 25.45 -6.14
C LYS A 266 4.11 24.57 -4.89
N PHE A 267 3.16 23.68 -4.67
CA PHE A 267 3.09 22.80 -3.51
C PHE A 267 3.32 23.53 -2.16
N PRO A 268 2.51 24.57 -1.83
CA PRO A 268 2.63 25.27 -0.56
C PRO A 268 2.34 24.32 0.60
N HIS A 269 3.03 24.50 1.72
CA HIS A 269 2.94 23.65 2.91
C HIS A 269 3.31 22.18 2.64
N ASN A 270 4.29 21.92 1.79
CA ASN A 270 4.71 20.54 1.49
C ASN A 270 5.35 19.85 2.71
N VAL A 271 5.12 18.54 2.83
CA VAL A 271 5.55 17.75 4.02
C VAL A 271 7.06 17.65 4.16
N ILE A 272 7.80 17.74 3.05
CA ILE A 272 9.27 17.64 3.03
C ILE A 272 9.96 18.99 3.33
N SER A 273 9.18 20.07 3.43
CA SER A 273 9.69 21.44 3.70
C SER A 273 10.74 21.89 2.68
N ASP A 274 10.47 21.62 1.40
CA ASP A 274 11.32 22.03 0.28
C ASP A 274 10.90 23.39 -0.29
N GLY A 275 11.88 24.18 -0.74
CA GLY A 275 11.67 25.45 -1.44
C GLY A 275 11.98 26.71 -0.62
N VAL A 276 11.11 27.71 -0.71
CA VAL A 276 11.26 29.03 -0.07
C VAL A 276 10.20 29.24 1.02
N PRO A 277 10.51 30.03 2.08
CA PRO A 277 9.53 30.32 3.13
C PRO A 277 8.31 31.05 2.61
N ILE A 278 7.12 30.65 3.04
CA ILE A 278 5.86 31.33 2.76
C ILE A 278 5.74 32.54 3.70
N PRO A 279 5.62 33.79 3.17
CA PRO A 279 5.52 34.96 4.01
C PRO A 279 4.34 34.93 4.98
N GLY A 280 4.60 35.20 6.27
CA GLY A 280 3.57 35.23 7.31
C GLY A 280 3.08 33.85 7.78
N CYS A 281 3.60 32.78 7.25
CA CYS A 281 3.26 31.43 7.73
C CYS A 281 3.91 31.14 9.09
N VAL A 282 3.13 30.57 10.02
CA VAL A 282 3.60 30.13 11.33
C VAL A 282 3.24 28.66 11.51
N GLY A 283 4.24 27.80 11.69
CA GLY A 283 4.02 26.38 11.86
C GLY A 283 5.16 25.51 11.33
N ARG A 284 4.91 24.22 11.20
CA ARG A 284 5.93 23.24 10.83
C ARG A 284 6.21 23.15 9.33
N HIS A 285 5.18 23.33 8.51
CA HIS A 285 5.25 23.20 7.04
C HIS A 285 4.97 24.54 6.38
N CYS A 286 5.96 25.45 6.42
CA CYS A 286 5.85 26.83 5.93
C CYS A 286 6.74 27.09 4.71
N MET A 287 6.87 26.08 3.83
CA MET A 287 7.67 26.18 2.61
C MET A 287 6.81 25.93 1.38
N GLU A 288 7.19 26.58 0.27
CA GLU A 288 6.64 26.32 -1.06
C GLU A 288 7.75 26.32 -2.12
N LEU A 289 7.53 25.67 -3.25
CA LEU A 289 8.50 25.67 -4.34
C LEU A 289 8.66 27.08 -4.92
N PRO A 290 9.91 27.52 -5.23
CA PRO A 290 10.18 28.85 -5.77
C PRO A 290 9.54 29.06 -7.15
N LEU A 291 9.51 28.01 -7.97
CA LEU A 291 8.87 27.98 -9.28
C LEU A 291 7.79 26.90 -9.33
N PRO A 292 6.70 27.13 -10.06
CA PRO A 292 5.66 26.15 -10.20
C PRO A 292 6.14 24.95 -11.06
N VAL A 293 5.63 23.77 -10.75
CA VAL A 293 6.00 22.49 -11.38
C VAL A 293 4.76 21.76 -11.90
N TYR A 294 4.95 20.74 -12.74
CA TYR A 294 3.86 19.83 -13.10
C TYR A 294 3.42 19.01 -11.88
N PRO A 295 2.12 18.97 -11.53
CA PRO A 295 1.60 18.11 -10.45
C PRO A 295 1.48 16.65 -10.93
N THR A 296 2.62 16.00 -11.14
CA THR A 296 2.69 14.66 -11.74
C THR A 296 1.96 13.62 -10.92
N SER A 297 1.99 13.70 -9.59
CA SER A 297 1.25 12.82 -8.71
C SER A 297 -0.28 12.90 -8.92
N LEU A 298 -0.82 14.08 -9.24
CA LEU A 298 -2.21 14.24 -9.62
C LEU A 298 -2.51 13.56 -10.97
N TYR A 299 -1.63 13.74 -11.95
CA TYR A 299 -1.81 13.13 -13.27
C TYR A 299 -1.77 11.59 -13.18
N GLU A 300 -0.80 11.03 -12.45
CA GLU A 300 -0.72 9.61 -12.17
C GLU A 300 -1.99 9.10 -11.49
N ALA A 301 -2.51 9.82 -10.51
CA ALA A 301 -3.76 9.45 -9.82
C ALA A 301 -4.95 9.41 -10.77
N ILE A 302 -5.14 10.44 -11.60
CA ILE A 302 -6.25 10.52 -12.56
C ILE A 302 -6.15 9.41 -13.60
N ILE A 303 -4.96 9.18 -14.15
CA ILE A 303 -4.72 8.13 -15.15
C ILE A 303 -4.98 6.76 -14.53
N ALA A 304 -4.38 6.47 -13.37
CA ALA A 304 -4.55 5.18 -12.71
C ALA A 304 -6.00 4.87 -12.34
N ILE A 305 -6.75 5.86 -11.82
CA ILE A 305 -8.19 5.70 -11.54
C ILE A 305 -8.98 5.46 -12.84
N THR A 306 -8.64 6.16 -13.91
CA THR A 306 -9.27 5.95 -15.23
C THR A 306 -8.97 4.54 -15.74
N LEU A 307 -7.72 4.10 -15.71
CA LEU A 307 -7.31 2.76 -16.11
C LEU A 307 -7.95 1.66 -15.24
N PHE A 308 -8.15 1.94 -13.94
CA PHE A 308 -8.93 1.05 -13.09
C PHE A 308 -10.35 0.84 -13.65
N PHE A 309 -11.06 1.90 -14.01
CA PHE A 309 -12.41 1.76 -14.57
C PHE A 309 -12.41 1.00 -15.91
N VAL A 310 -11.40 1.17 -16.74
CA VAL A 310 -11.22 0.40 -17.97
C VAL A 310 -11.04 -1.09 -17.66
N LEU A 311 -10.11 -1.45 -16.76
CA LEU A 311 -9.90 -2.83 -16.35
C LEU A 311 -11.15 -3.43 -15.68
N TRP A 312 -11.84 -2.62 -14.88
CA TRP A 312 -13.08 -3.02 -14.20
C TRP A 312 -14.21 -3.31 -15.20
N ALA A 313 -14.34 -2.54 -16.26
CA ALA A 313 -15.30 -2.79 -17.33
C ALA A 313 -14.94 -4.07 -18.11
N MET A 314 -13.66 -4.26 -18.45
CA MET A 314 -13.15 -5.39 -19.25
C MET A 314 -13.19 -6.74 -18.52
N ARG A 315 -13.12 -6.77 -17.19
CA ARG A 315 -12.91 -7.99 -16.37
C ARG A 315 -13.93 -9.12 -16.60
N LYS A 316 -15.16 -8.78 -16.99
CA LYS A 316 -16.22 -9.78 -17.27
C LYS A 316 -16.14 -10.33 -18.69
N SER A 317 -15.65 -9.56 -19.63
CA SER A 317 -15.53 -9.92 -21.05
C SER A 317 -14.29 -10.78 -21.32
N ILE A 318 -13.22 -10.59 -20.55
CA ILE A 318 -11.96 -11.32 -20.70
C ILE A 318 -12.09 -12.68 -20.01
N LYS A 319 -12.16 -13.76 -20.80
CA LYS A 319 -12.31 -15.14 -20.33
C LYS A 319 -10.98 -15.90 -20.23
N ILE A 320 -9.92 -15.44 -20.89
CA ILE A 320 -8.61 -16.08 -20.90
C ILE A 320 -7.90 -15.76 -19.57
N PRO A 321 -7.59 -16.79 -18.73
CA PRO A 321 -6.90 -16.56 -17.46
C PRO A 321 -5.52 -15.92 -17.66
N GLY A 322 -5.23 -14.87 -16.90
CA GLY A 322 -3.98 -14.10 -16.94
C GLY A 322 -4.00 -12.95 -17.95
N LEU A 323 -4.96 -12.89 -18.86
CA LEU A 323 -4.99 -11.86 -19.90
C LEU A 323 -5.29 -10.48 -19.33
N LEU A 324 -6.17 -10.38 -18.33
CA LEU A 324 -6.46 -9.11 -17.67
C LEU A 324 -5.23 -8.55 -16.93
N PHE A 325 -4.43 -9.43 -16.31
CA PHE A 325 -3.19 -9.03 -15.68
C PHE A 325 -2.12 -8.60 -16.70
N ALA A 326 -2.02 -9.27 -17.83
CA ALA A 326 -1.13 -8.87 -18.92
C ALA A 326 -1.47 -7.46 -19.45
N ILE A 327 -2.78 -7.17 -19.63
CA ILE A 327 -3.27 -5.83 -20.02
C ILE A 327 -2.93 -4.79 -18.94
N TYR A 328 -3.11 -5.12 -17.65
CA TYR A 328 -2.72 -4.26 -16.53
C TYR A 328 -1.22 -3.90 -16.61
N LEU A 329 -0.35 -4.87 -16.83
CA LEU A 329 1.11 -4.62 -16.95
C LEU A 329 1.42 -3.68 -18.11
N MET A 330 0.77 -3.86 -19.26
CA MET A 330 0.94 -2.97 -20.42
C MET A 330 0.48 -1.55 -20.10
N MET A 331 -0.70 -1.40 -19.52
CA MET A 331 -1.25 -0.08 -19.16
C MET A 331 -0.38 0.65 -18.14
N ASN A 332 0.02 -0.05 -17.08
CA ASN A 332 0.87 0.52 -16.02
C ASN A 332 2.27 0.87 -16.54
N GLY A 333 2.85 0.01 -17.39
CA GLY A 333 4.15 0.28 -18.01
C GLY A 333 4.12 1.51 -18.91
N LEU A 334 3.07 1.66 -19.74
CA LEU A 334 2.91 2.84 -20.60
C LEU A 334 2.70 4.12 -19.78
N GLU A 335 1.78 4.08 -18.81
CA GLU A 335 1.51 5.22 -17.94
C GLU A 335 2.80 5.70 -17.28
N ARG A 336 3.53 4.78 -16.64
CA ARG A 336 4.76 5.11 -15.93
C ARG A 336 5.85 5.64 -16.85
N PHE A 337 6.00 5.09 -18.06
CA PHE A 337 6.97 5.55 -19.04
C PHE A 337 6.72 7.00 -19.48
N PHE A 338 5.46 7.37 -19.75
CA PHE A 338 5.14 8.73 -20.21
C PHE A 338 5.22 9.77 -19.09
N ILE A 339 4.76 9.44 -17.90
CA ILE A 339 4.83 10.34 -16.74
C ILE A 339 6.29 10.64 -16.39
N GLU A 340 7.18 9.67 -16.53
CA GLU A 340 8.59 9.83 -16.21
C GLU A 340 9.27 10.94 -17.04
N LYS A 341 8.77 11.24 -18.24
CA LYS A 341 9.29 12.31 -19.10
C LYS A 341 9.13 13.71 -18.50
N ILE A 342 8.20 13.89 -17.58
CA ILE A 342 7.92 15.16 -16.92
C ILE A 342 8.22 15.13 -15.42
N ARG A 343 8.85 14.05 -14.91
CA ARG A 343 9.30 13.95 -13.52
C ARG A 343 10.75 14.37 -13.36
N ILE A 344 11.10 14.77 -12.14
CA ILE A 344 12.49 15.02 -11.73
C ILE A 344 13.08 13.71 -11.22
N ASN A 345 13.95 13.08 -12.02
CA ASN A 345 14.61 11.85 -11.63
C ASN A 345 16.06 11.81 -12.12
N ASN A 346 16.88 10.96 -11.50
CA ASN A 346 18.27 10.77 -11.90
C ASN A 346 18.35 10.09 -13.25
N ILE A 347 19.08 10.71 -14.19
CA ILE A 347 19.34 10.18 -15.52
C ILE A 347 20.54 9.23 -15.45
N ILE A 348 20.37 8.03 -15.96
CA ILE A 348 21.44 7.02 -16.14
C ILE A 348 21.92 7.12 -17.59
N GLN A 349 23.22 7.29 -17.77
CA GLN A 349 23.86 7.25 -19.09
C GLN A 349 24.50 5.87 -19.30
N PHE A 350 24.04 5.13 -20.30
CA PHE A 350 24.58 3.83 -20.65
C PHE A 350 24.62 3.64 -22.18
N ALA A 351 25.78 3.31 -22.70
CA ALA A 351 26.01 3.06 -24.13
C ALA A 351 25.48 4.17 -25.07
N GLY A 352 25.57 5.43 -24.65
CA GLY A 352 25.09 6.60 -25.44
C GLY A 352 23.59 6.87 -25.35
N PHE A 353 22.85 6.09 -24.55
CA PHE A 353 21.44 6.34 -24.25
C PHE A 353 21.28 6.96 -22.86
N GLU A 354 20.36 7.91 -22.75
CA GLU A 354 19.95 8.54 -21.52
C GLU A 354 18.54 8.08 -21.13
N PHE A 355 18.39 7.48 -19.96
CA PHE A 355 17.11 7.03 -19.44
C PHE A 355 17.12 7.04 -17.91
N THR A 356 15.95 7.04 -17.32
CA THR A 356 15.80 6.88 -15.86
C THR A 356 15.63 5.40 -15.51
N GLN A 357 15.93 5.04 -14.26
CA GLN A 357 15.66 3.69 -13.75
C GLN A 357 14.18 3.32 -13.93
N ALA A 358 13.27 4.27 -13.70
CA ALA A 358 11.83 4.05 -13.81
C ALA A 358 11.39 3.81 -15.26
N GLU A 359 11.99 4.51 -16.25
CA GLU A 359 11.72 4.26 -17.67
C GLU A 359 12.14 2.85 -18.10
N LEU A 360 13.30 2.39 -17.63
CA LEU A 360 13.76 1.03 -17.91
C LEU A 360 12.80 -0.02 -17.35
N ILE A 361 12.43 0.13 -16.07
CA ILE A 361 11.51 -0.81 -15.41
C ILE A 361 10.13 -0.77 -16.06
N ALA A 362 9.60 0.41 -16.39
CA ALA A 362 8.33 0.58 -17.08
C ALA A 362 8.33 -0.11 -18.45
N SER A 363 9.42 0.02 -19.21
CA SER A 363 9.61 -0.66 -20.49
C SER A 363 9.63 -2.18 -20.33
N ILE A 364 10.34 -2.71 -19.32
CA ILE A 364 10.37 -4.14 -19.02
C ILE A 364 8.98 -4.66 -18.64
N ILE A 365 8.26 -3.94 -17.79
CA ILE A 365 6.88 -4.30 -17.36
C ILE A 365 5.95 -4.33 -18.58
N PHE A 366 6.03 -3.33 -19.46
CA PHE A 366 5.25 -3.29 -20.69
C PHE A 366 5.56 -4.48 -21.60
N LEU A 367 6.84 -4.80 -21.82
CA LEU A 367 7.24 -5.94 -22.67
C LEU A 367 6.84 -7.28 -22.06
N LEU A 368 6.91 -7.45 -20.76
CA LEU A 368 6.39 -8.64 -20.06
C LEU A 368 4.88 -8.77 -20.23
N GLY A 369 4.14 -7.65 -20.12
CA GLY A 369 2.71 -7.61 -20.38
C GLY A 369 2.38 -7.98 -21.84
N LEU A 370 3.09 -7.40 -22.80
CA LEU A 370 2.90 -7.66 -24.23
C LEU A 370 3.21 -9.11 -24.61
N THR A 371 4.33 -9.65 -24.14
CA THR A 371 4.68 -11.06 -24.40
C THR A 371 3.70 -12.00 -23.76
N GLY A 372 3.25 -11.72 -22.53
CA GLY A 372 2.18 -12.49 -21.87
C GLY A 372 0.86 -12.42 -22.62
N PHE A 373 0.47 -11.25 -23.08
CA PHE A 373 -0.74 -11.04 -23.88
C PHE A 373 -0.72 -11.87 -25.18
N VAL A 374 0.34 -11.74 -25.96
CA VAL A 374 0.49 -12.49 -27.24
C VAL A 374 0.52 -14.00 -26.98
N TYR A 375 1.32 -14.45 -26.01
CA TYR A 375 1.41 -15.88 -25.66
C TYR A 375 0.05 -16.49 -25.28
N LEU A 376 -0.70 -15.79 -24.41
CA LEU A 376 -1.99 -16.30 -23.93
C LEU A 376 -3.03 -16.36 -25.04
N ILE A 377 -3.06 -15.40 -25.97
CA ILE A 377 -3.97 -15.40 -27.12
C ILE A 377 -3.60 -16.54 -28.07
N LEU A 378 -2.34 -16.70 -28.45
CA LEU A 378 -1.89 -17.78 -29.34
C LEU A 378 -2.21 -19.15 -28.76
N LYS A 379 -1.92 -19.37 -27.47
CA LYS A 379 -2.23 -20.61 -26.79
C LYS A 379 -3.75 -20.91 -26.74
N ASN A 380 -4.56 -19.89 -26.53
CA ASN A 380 -6.02 -20.06 -26.53
C ASN A 380 -6.54 -20.42 -27.92
N ASN A 381 -6.02 -19.79 -28.97
CA ASN A 381 -6.41 -20.09 -30.37
C ASN A 381 -6.03 -21.52 -30.77
N GLN A 382 -4.83 -21.99 -30.39
CA GLN A 382 -4.40 -23.38 -30.64
C GLN A 382 -5.32 -24.37 -29.95
N LYS A 383 -5.73 -24.11 -28.70
CA LYS A 383 -6.65 -24.97 -27.96
C LYS A 383 -8.02 -25.03 -28.62
N ASN A 384 -8.53 -23.92 -29.10
CA ASN A 384 -9.83 -23.87 -29.78
C ASN A 384 -9.77 -24.53 -31.16
N GLY A 385 -8.67 -24.40 -31.89
CA GLY A 385 -8.46 -25.08 -33.19
C GLY A 385 -8.37 -26.60 -33.06
N SER A 386 -7.76 -27.11 -31.96
CA SER A 386 -7.66 -28.57 -31.72
C SER A 386 -8.96 -29.21 -31.22
N ILE A 387 -9.97 -28.44 -30.82
CA ILE A 387 -11.31 -28.91 -30.43
C ILE A 387 -12.24 -28.93 -31.65
N ALA A 388 -11.93 -28.14 -32.68
CA ALA A 388 -12.71 -28.04 -33.91
C ALA A 388 -12.24 -28.99 -35.03
N ALA A 389 -11.08 -29.63 -34.90
CA ALA A 389 -10.54 -30.68 -35.74
C ALA A 389 -10.76 -32.07 -35.10
#